data_4ed003a02a682a329d5c9868d35f26e0
#
_entry.id   4ed003a02a682a329d5c9868d35f26e0
#
_cell.length_a   1.000
_cell.length_b   1.000
_cell.length_c   1.000
_cell.angle_alpha   90.00
_cell.angle_beta   90.00
_cell.angle_gamma   90.00
#
_symmetry.space_group_name_H-M   'P 1'
#
loop_
_entity.id
_entity.type
_entity.pdbx_description
1 polymer ?
#
loop_
_entity_poly.entity_id
_entity_poly.type
_entity_poly.pdbx_seq_one_letter_code
_entity_poly.pdbx_strand_id
1 'polypeptide(L)'
;MSHIAVIDIGKTNAKLALVNSVGLHEIAVITQPNHVVDSPPWPHFDLAGIWVFIQNGLAQFQKQYGIDAISVTTHGASIVLIGQNGEAFPMLDYEYSAVNSLSDNYAQLRADFSQTGSPHLPNGLNIGAQLHWMLTTDPMIRKHLASIVTYPQYWGYLLTGERASDFTSLGCHSDLWNPYARDFATTLDALGLRSCFAPVRRPDEILGEVKPALAQKL
;
A
#
# COMPACT_ATOMS: atom_id res chain seq x y z
N MET A 1 10.09 26.50 11.90
CA MET A 1 10.37 25.05 12.08
C MET A 1 9.23 24.34 11.40
N SER A 2 9.49 23.31 10.60
CA SER A 2 8.45 22.59 9.89
C SER A 2 8.24 21.23 10.57
N HIS A 3 6.99 20.91 10.86
CA HIS A 3 6.57 19.67 11.51
C HIS A 3 6.01 18.71 10.47
N ILE A 4 6.59 17.54 10.39
CA ILE A 4 6.16 16.49 9.46
C ILE A 4 5.55 15.35 10.27
N ALA A 5 4.28 15.02 10.00
CA ALA A 5 3.68 13.82 10.53
C ALA A 5 4.07 12.62 9.65
N VAL A 6 4.74 11.63 10.22
CA VAL A 6 5.17 10.41 9.53
C VAL A 6 4.25 9.28 9.94
N ILE A 7 3.51 8.75 8.99
CA ILE A 7 2.70 7.55 9.14
C ILE A 7 3.59 6.37 8.76
N ASP A 8 3.91 5.51 9.72
CA ASP A 8 4.77 4.33 9.55
C ASP A 8 3.97 3.07 9.94
N ILE A 9 3.64 2.26 8.95
CA ILE A 9 2.82 1.05 9.16
C ILE A 9 3.66 -0.18 8.90
N GLY A 10 4.14 -0.77 9.97
CA GLY A 10 4.81 -2.06 9.95
C GLY A 10 3.83 -3.24 10.00
N LYS A 11 4.34 -4.46 9.84
CA LYS A 11 3.54 -5.69 9.92
C LYS A 11 2.81 -5.83 11.27
N THR A 12 3.47 -5.49 12.36
CA THR A 12 2.99 -5.74 13.73
C THR A 12 2.52 -4.48 14.47
N ASN A 13 2.97 -3.31 14.02
CA ASN A 13 2.64 -2.04 14.65
C ASN A 13 2.40 -0.96 13.60
N ALA A 14 1.44 -0.09 13.88
CA ALA A 14 1.29 1.20 13.23
C ALA A 14 1.83 2.28 14.16
N LYS A 15 2.62 3.19 13.63
CA LYS A 15 3.23 4.31 14.33
C LYS A 15 2.86 5.61 13.61
N LEU A 16 2.51 6.63 14.37
CA LEU A 16 2.45 8.00 13.88
C LEU A 16 3.46 8.81 14.69
N ALA A 17 4.44 9.39 14.00
CA ALA A 17 5.48 10.22 14.59
C ALA A 17 5.40 11.64 14.07
N LEU A 18 5.52 12.63 14.94
CA LEU A 18 5.72 14.02 14.55
C LEU A 18 7.21 14.34 14.61
N VAL A 19 7.77 14.78 13.51
CA VAL A 19 9.22 15.02 13.34
C VAL A 19 9.47 16.50 13.06
N ASN A 20 10.48 17.07 13.71
CA ASN A 20 11.03 18.36 13.34
C ASN A 20 11.96 18.20 12.13
N SER A 21 11.65 18.86 11.01
CA SER A 21 12.41 18.71 9.76
C SER A 21 13.81 19.32 9.79
N VAL A 22 14.06 20.27 10.69
CA VAL A 22 15.37 20.92 10.81
C VAL A 22 16.35 20.11 11.63
N GLY A 23 15.88 19.59 12.78
CA GLY A 23 16.71 18.80 13.69
C GLY A 23 16.62 17.29 13.47
N LEU A 24 15.73 16.81 12.61
CA LEU A 24 15.44 15.40 12.31
C LEU A 24 15.24 14.56 13.59
N HIS A 25 14.51 15.11 14.56
CA HIS A 25 14.19 14.42 15.82
C HIS A 25 12.68 14.30 16.00
N GLU A 26 12.28 13.24 16.67
CA GLU A 26 10.88 12.99 17.03
C GLU A 26 10.43 13.96 18.13
N ILE A 27 9.30 14.65 17.91
CA ILE A 27 8.65 15.53 18.89
C ILE A 27 7.63 14.74 19.71
N ALA A 28 6.85 13.92 19.04
CA ALA A 28 5.79 13.11 19.63
C ALA A 28 5.62 11.82 18.83
N VAL A 29 5.23 10.75 19.50
CA VAL A 29 4.98 9.44 18.90
C VAL A 29 3.78 8.80 19.55
N ILE A 30 2.90 8.22 18.74
CA ILE A 30 1.85 7.31 19.18
C ILE A 30 1.91 6.02 18.35
N THR A 31 1.56 4.91 18.97
CA THR A 31 1.60 3.59 18.33
C THR A 31 0.36 2.79 18.68
N GLN A 32 -0.01 1.87 17.79
CA GLN A 32 -0.96 0.80 18.10
C GLN A 32 -0.53 -0.49 17.41
N PRO A 33 -0.96 -1.66 17.91
CA PRO A 33 -0.78 -2.92 17.21
C PRO A 33 -1.45 -2.90 15.83
N ASN A 34 -0.79 -3.51 14.85
CA ASN A 34 -1.37 -3.80 13.55
C ASN A 34 -1.73 -5.29 13.52
N HIS A 35 -2.99 -5.59 13.35
CA HIS A 35 -3.51 -6.95 13.43
C HIS A 35 -3.97 -7.45 12.09
N VAL A 36 -3.76 -8.74 11.87
CA VAL A 36 -4.42 -9.50 10.81
C VAL A 36 -5.76 -9.98 11.34
N VAL A 37 -6.82 -9.72 10.61
CA VAL A 37 -8.16 -10.20 10.86
C VAL A 37 -8.31 -11.54 10.16
N ASP A 38 -8.46 -12.62 10.95
CA ASP A 38 -8.68 -13.97 10.42
C ASP A 38 -10.17 -14.20 10.16
N SER A 39 -10.65 -13.68 9.03
CA SER A 39 -12.05 -13.82 8.62
C SER A 39 -12.19 -13.86 7.10
N PRO A 40 -13.31 -14.39 6.56
CA PRO A 40 -13.57 -14.39 5.12
C PRO A 40 -13.45 -12.99 4.51
N PRO A 41 -13.01 -12.91 3.25
CA PRO A 41 -12.73 -14.02 2.32
C PRO A 41 -11.35 -14.67 2.52
N TRP A 42 -10.43 -14.04 3.21
CA TRP A 42 -9.08 -14.49 3.57
C TRP A 42 -8.54 -13.66 4.74
N PRO A 43 -7.48 -14.10 5.42
CA PRO A 43 -6.79 -13.28 6.42
C PRO A 43 -6.30 -11.96 5.79
N HIS A 44 -6.67 -10.84 6.42
CA HIS A 44 -6.41 -9.51 5.88
C HIS A 44 -6.09 -8.49 6.97
N PHE A 45 -5.44 -7.39 6.60
CA PHE A 45 -5.14 -6.30 7.53
C PHE A 45 -6.37 -5.44 7.81
N ASP A 46 -6.50 -4.96 9.06
CA ASP A 46 -7.55 -4.04 9.47
C ASP A 46 -7.27 -2.60 8.98
N LEU A 47 -7.53 -2.36 7.69
CA LEU A 47 -7.35 -1.03 7.11
C LEU A 47 -8.24 0.04 7.76
N ALA A 48 -9.44 -0.34 8.20
CA ALA A 48 -10.39 0.60 8.81
C ALA A 48 -9.92 1.04 10.20
N GLY A 49 -9.48 0.10 11.04
CA GLY A 49 -8.94 0.42 12.37
C GLY A 49 -7.67 1.27 12.29
N ILE A 50 -6.77 0.96 11.35
CA ILE A 50 -5.57 1.78 11.10
C ILE A 50 -5.96 3.20 10.63
N TRP A 51 -6.97 3.32 9.78
CA TRP A 51 -7.42 4.64 9.34
C TRP A 51 -7.97 5.51 10.49
N VAL A 52 -8.74 4.91 11.39
CA VAL A 52 -9.22 5.61 12.61
C VAL A 52 -8.05 6.05 13.48
N PHE A 53 -7.04 5.20 13.67
CA PHE A 53 -5.83 5.57 14.41
C PHE A 53 -5.09 6.75 13.78
N ILE A 54 -4.89 6.72 12.45
CA ILE A 54 -4.23 7.81 11.71
C ILE A 54 -5.00 9.12 11.90
N GLN A 55 -6.32 9.12 11.69
CA GLN A 55 -7.14 10.32 11.82
C GLN A 55 -7.07 10.94 13.23
N ASN A 56 -7.23 10.10 14.26
CA ASN A 56 -7.18 10.55 15.65
C ASN A 56 -5.79 11.12 16.01
N GLY A 57 -4.73 10.46 15.58
CA GLY A 57 -3.37 10.90 15.84
C GLY A 57 -3.00 12.18 15.09
N LEU A 58 -3.41 12.32 13.84
CA LEU A 58 -3.21 13.55 13.08
C LEU A 58 -3.96 14.73 13.73
N ALA A 59 -5.22 14.54 14.15
CA ALA A 59 -5.99 15.56 14.85
C ALA A 59 -5.33 15.96 16.18
N GLN A 60 -4.82 14.99 16.94
CA GLN A 60 -4.08 15.26 18.16
C GLN A 60 -2.83 16.11 17.90
N PHE A 61 -2.00 15.71 16.93
CA PHE A 61 -0.77 16.42 16.62
C PHE A 61 -1.02 17.79 16.01
N GLN A 62 -2.01 17.92 15.14
CA GLN A 62 -2.41 19.22 14.58
C GLN A 62 -2.81 20.20 15.67
N LYS A 63 -3.63 19.76 16.63
CA LYS A 63 -4.08 20.60 17.74
C LYS A 63 -2.94 21.02 18.69
N GLN A 64 -1.97 20.12 18.95
CA GLN A 64 -0.93 20.37 19.95
C GLN A 64 0.30 21.08 19.38
N TYR A 65 0.65 20.81 18.13
CA TYR A 65 1.95 21.22 17.55
C TYR A 65 1.82 21.91 16.19
N GLY A 66 0.73 21.69 15.47
CA GLY A 66 0.60 22.01 14.05
C GLY A 66 1.35 20.97 13.17
N ILE A 67 0.81 20.70 11.99
CA ILE A 67 1.41 19.82 10.97
C ILE A 67 1.55 20.59 9.66
N ASP A 68 2.75 20.66 9.11
CA ASP A 68 3.01 21.32 7.82
C ASP A 68 2.97 20.34 6.64
N ALA A 69 3.33 19.06 6.88
CA ALA A 69 3.32 18.02 5.87
C ALA A 69 3.07 16.64 6.48
N ILE A 70 2.62 15.71 5.63
CA ILE A 70 2.42 14.30 5.99
C ILE A 70 3.26 13.45 5.05
N SER A 71 4.00 12.49 5.61
CA SER A 71 4.74 11.47 4.87
C SER A 71 4.25 10.08 5.26
N VAL A 72 4.28 9.14 4.32
CA VAL A 72 3.78 7.78 4.55
C VAL A 72 4.86 6.77 4.18
N THR A 73 5.08 5.82 5.06
CA THR A 73 5.85 4.61 4.80
C THR A 73 5.10 3.39 5.34
N THR A 74 5.28 2.24 4.71
CA THR A 74 4.65 0.99 5.16
C THR A 74 5.59 -0.19 4.95
N HIS A 75 5.24 -1.36 5.53
CA HIS A 75 5.89 -2.60 5.12
C HIS A 75 5.67 -2.88 3.63
N GLY A 76 6.61 -3.57 3.01
CA GLY A 76 6.52 -4.03 1.62
C GLY A 76 5.58 -5.23 1.44
N ALA A 77 5.62 -5.85 0.27
CA ALA A 77 4.82 -7.02 -0.10
C ALA A 77 3.31 -6.84 0.08
N SER A 78 2.79 -5.61 -0.08
CA SER A 78 1.38 -5.32 0.14
C SER A 78 0.84 -4.38 -0.92
N ILE A 79 -0.41 -4.64 -1.31
CA ILE A 79 -1.11 -3.90 -2.35
C ILE A 79 -2.59 -3.78 -2.01
N VAL A 80 -3.20 -2.67 -2.38
CA VAL A 80 -4.63 -2.44 -2.11
C VAL A 80 -5.40 -2.35 -3.43
N LEU A 81 -6.42 -3.17 -3.53
CA LEU A 81 -7.39 -3.15 -4.62
C LEU A 81 -8.55 -2.24 -4.21
N ILE A 82 -8.87 -1.27 -5.05
CA ILE A 82 -9.95 -0.30 -4.81
C ILE A 82 -11.11 -0.63 -5.75
N GLY A 83 -12.27 -0.80 -5.17
CA GLY A 83 -13.52 -1.07 -5.89
C GLY A 83 -14.11 0.18 -6.56
N GLN A 84 -15.11 -0.02 -7.43
CA GLN A 84 -15.81 1.05 -8.15
C GLN A 84 -16.53 2.02 -7.21
N ASN A 85 -16.90 1.59 -6.00
CA ASN A 85 -17.47 2.43 -4.95
C ASN A 85 -16.41 3.24 -4.16
N GLY A 86 -15.10 3.05 -4.45
CA GLY A 86 -13.99 3.71 -3.78
C GLY A 86 -13.51 3.02 -2.51
N GLU A 87 -14.14 1.93 -2.09
CA GLU A 87 -13.73 1.12 -0.93
C GLU A 87 -12.64 0.12 -1.30
N ALA A 88 -11.78 -0.20 -0.33
CA ALA A 88 -10.77 -1.22 -0.50
C ALA A 88 -11.37 -2.62 -0.35
N PHE A 89 -10.96 -3.54 -1.22
CA PHE A 89 -11.11 -4.96 -0.94
C PHE A 89 -10.22 -5.35 0.25
N PRO A 90 -10.55 -6.46 0.97
CA PRO A 90 -9.71 -6.93 2.06
C PRO A 90 -8.26 -7.14 1.60
N MET A 91 -7.32 -6.37 2.17
CA MET A 91 -5.90 -6.43 1.82
C MET A 91 -5.27 -7.70 2.38
N LEU A 92 -4.91 -8.63 1.49
CA LEU A 92 -4.39 -9.94 1.85
C LEU A 92 -3.18 -9.86 2.79
N ASP A 93 -3.17 -10.70 3.84
CA ASP A 93 -1.95 -10.94 4.59
C ASP A 93 -0.94 -11.71 3.71
N TYR A 94 0.20 -11.10 3.45
CA TYR A 94 1.24 -11.70 2.60
C TYR A 94 1.88 -12.97 3.18
N GLU A 95 1.63 -13.27 4.46
CA GLU A 95 2.07 -14.53 5.08
C GLU A 95 1.07 -15.68 4.88
N TYR A 96 -0.09 -15.41 4.27
CA TYR A 96 -1.11 -16.42 4.04
C TYR A 96 -0.63 -17.50 3.06
N SER A 97 -0.49 -18.72 3.58
CA SER A 97 0.12 -19.83 2.84
C SER A 97 -0.73 -20.38 1.69
N ALA A 98 -2.04 -20.11 1.66
CA ALA A 98 -2.90 -20.57 0.56
C ALA A 98 -2.52 -19.99 -0.80
N VAL A 99 -1.78 -18.88 -0.83
CA VAL A 99 -1.22 -18.31 -2.08
C VAL A 99 -0.35 -19.32 -2.80
N ASN A 100 0.34 -20.20 -2.08
CA ASN A 100 1.20 -21.25 -2.65
C ASN A 100 0.42 -22.28 -3.49
N SER A 101 -0.89 -22.41 -3.31
CA SER A 101 -1.71 -23.34 -4.09
C SER A 101 -1.72 -23.07 -5.60
N LEU A 102 -1.36 -21.86 -6.01
CA LEU A 102 -1.28 -21.45 -7.42
C LEU A 102 0.14 -21.07 -7.86
N SER A 103 1.17 -21.44 -7.09
CA SER A 103 2.56 -21.04 -7.38
C SER A 103 3.05 -21.55 -8.75
N ASP A 104 2.74 -22.78 -9.15
CA ASP A 104 3.13 -23.34 -10.46
C ASP A 104 2.46 -22.62 -11.62
N ASN A 105 1.19 -22.25 -11.46
CA ASN A 105 0.46 -21.44 -12.45
C ASN A 105 1.05 -20.03 -12.54
N TYR A 106 1.33 -19.41 -11.40
CA TYR A 106 1.92 -18.09 -11.35
C TYR A 106 3.34 -18.06 -11.94
N ALA A 107 4.14 -19.09 -11.72
CA ALA A 107 5.51 -19.19 -12.28
C ALA A 107 5.54 -19.05 -13.81
N GLN A 108 4.47 -19.48 -14.50
CA GLN A 108 4.34 -19.34 -15.96
C GLN A 108 4.01 -17.92 -16.44
N LEU A 109 3.47 -17.07 -15.54
CA LEU A 109 3.07 -15.69 -15.82
C LEU A 109 4.13 -14.70 -15.36
N ARG A 110 4.98 -15.13 -14.44
CA ARG A 110 5.99 -14.31 -13.78
C ARG A 110 7.12 -13.94 -14.74
N ALA A 111 7.48 -12.66 -14.78
CA ALA A 111 8.67 -12.20 -15.52
C ALA A 111 9.96 -12.78 -14.93
N ASP A 112 10.96 -12.95 -15.77
CA ASP A 112 12.28 -13.39 -15.34
C ASP A 112 12.92 -12.45 -14.33
N PHE A 113 13.76 -13.03 -13.46
CA PHE A 113 14.54 -12.26 -12.48
C PHE A 113 15.40 -11.17 -13.15
N SER A 114 15.95 -11.44 -14.33
CA SER A 114 16.72 -10.46 -15.10
C SER A 114 15.92 -9.20 -15.48
N GLN A 115 14.60 -9.31 -15.56
CA GLN A 115 13.73 -8.18 -15.87
C GLN A 115 13.39 -7.37 -14.61
N THR A 116 13.12 -8.03 -13.49
CA THR A 116 12.55 -7.38 -12.30
C THR A 116 13.55 -7.25 -11.15
N GLY A 117 14.59 -8.08 -11.09
CA GLY A 117 15.44 -8.20 -9.91
C GLY A 117 14.72 -8.78 -8.68
N SER A 118 13.47 -9.24 -8.84
CA SER A 118 12.66 -9.77 -7.75
C SER A 118 12.83 -11.28 -7.64
N PRO A 119 13.32 -11.82 -6.51
CA PRO A 119 13.44 -13.25 -6.31
C PRO A 119 12.06 -13.91 -6.14
N HIS A 120 11.97 -15.20 -6.42
CA HIS A 120 10.79 -15.98 -6.06
C HIS A 120 10.76 -16.18 -4.54
N LEU A 121 9.67 -15.75 -3.92
CA LEU A 121 9.44 -15.80 -2.48
C LEU A 121 8.19 -16.62 -2.16
N PRO A 122 8.13 -17.26 -0.99
CA PRO A 122 6.98 -18.06 -0.58
C PRO A 122 5.77 -17.20 -0.22
N ASN A 123 4.61 -17.83 -0.14
CA ASN A 123 3.33 -17.23 0.26
C ASN A 123 2.98 -16.04 -0.66
N GLY A 124 2.48 -14.97 -0.08
CA GLY A 124 2.17 -13.73 -0.76
C GLY A 124 3.31 -12.70 -0.79
N LEU A 125 4.55 -13.07 -0.50
CA LEU A 125 5.67 -12.11 -0.46
C LEU A 125 5.98 -11.48 -1.82
N ASN A 126 5.63 -12.14 -2.93
CA ASN A 126 5.58 -11.48 -4.24
C ASN A 126 4.16 -10.95 -4.49
N ILE A 127 4.01 -9.65 -4.69
CA ILE A 127 2.70 -9.01 -4.91
C ILE A 127 1.98 -9.58 -6.15
N GLY A 128 2.71 -9.92 -7.20
CA GLY A 128 2.14 -10.55 -8.39
C GLY A 128 1.47 -11.90 -8.08
N ALA A 129 2.05 -12.68 -7.16
CA ALA A 129 1.46 -13.93 -6.70
C ALA A 129 0.16 -13.68 -5.91
N GLN A 130 0.12 -12.65 -5.06
CA GLN A 130 -1.11 -12.26 -4.36
C GLN A 130 -2.23 -11.91 -5.34
N LEU A 131 -1.92 -11.05 -6.32
CA LEU A 131 -2.88 -10.64 -7.34
C LEU A 131 -3.40 -11.83 -8.14
N HIS A 132 -2.50 -12.70 -8.59
CA HIS A 132 -2.89 -13.93 -9.30
C HIS A 132 -3.82 -14.79 -8.47
N TRP A 133 -3.46 -15.03 -7.21
CA TRP A 133 -4.24 -15.87 -6.30
C TRP A 133 -5.62 -15.25 -6.01
N MET A 134 -5.68 -13.99 -5.59
CA MET A 134 -6.94 -13.30 -5.26
C MET A 134 -7.92 -13.29 -6.44
N LEU A 135 -7.44 -12.94 -7.64
CA LEU A 135 -8.27 -12.84 -8.85
C LEU A 135 -8.69 -14.19 -9.41
N THR A 136 -7.97 -15.28 -9.08
CA THR A 136 -8.34 -16.64 -9.44
C THR A 136 -9.34 -17.21 -8.43
N THR A 137 -9.14 -16.94 -7.15
CA THR A 137 -10.00 -17.43 -6.05
C THR A 137 -11.34 -16.70 -6.04
N ASP A 138 -11.35 -15.39 -6.28
CA ASP A 138 -12.56 -14.58 -6.41
C ASP A 138 -12.56 -13.75 -7.71
N PRO A 139 -13.08 -14.32 -8.82
CA PRO A 139 -13.18 -13.60 -10.09
C PRO A 139 -14.08 -12.36 -10.05
N MET A 140 -14.94 -12.22 -9.03
CA MET A 140 -15.81 -11.05 -8.88
C MET A 140 -15.03 -9.79 -8.55
N ILE A 141 -13.85 -9.92 -7.94
CA ILE A 141 -12.96 -8.78 -7.72
C ILE A 141 -12.65 -8.09 -9.05
N ARG A 142 -12.28 -8.85 -10.08
CA ARG A 142 -11.95 -8.28 -11.41
C ARG A 142 -13.10 -7.48 -12.00
N LYS A 143 -14.33 -7.91 -11.77
CA LYS A 143 -15.54 -7.23 -12.27
C LYS A 143 -15.77 -5.88 -11.59
N HIS A 144 -15.42 -5.77 -10.31
CA HIS A 144 -15.69 -4.60 -9.47
C HIS A 144 -14.45 -3.73 -9.23
N LEU A 145 -13.29 -4.17 -9.69
CA LEU A 145 -12.02 -3.46 -9.55
C LEU A 145 -12.05 -2.14 -10.35
N ALA A 146 -11.72 -1.06 -9.67
CA ALA A 146 -11.55 0.25 -10.30
C ALA A 146 -10.08 0.66 -10.40
N SER A 147 -9.27 0.33 -9.37
CA SER A 147 -7.86 0.71 -9.37
C SER A 147 -7.05 -0.17 -8.41
N ILE A 148 -5.76 -0.27 -8.68
CA ILE A 148 -4.78 -0.90 -7.81
C ILE A 148 -3.75 0.16 -7.40
N VAL A 149 -3.45 0.24 -6.10
CA VAL A 149 -2.46 1.16 -5.55
C VAL A 149 -1.50 0.43 -4.63
N THR A 150 -0.26 0.89 -4.56
CA THR A 150 0.70 0.38 -3.56
C THR A 150 0.29 0.82 -2.15
N TYR A 151 0.69 0.07 -1.14
CA TYR A 151 0.15 0.23 0.22
C TYR A 151 0.40 1.61 0.84
N PRO A 152 1.59 2.23 0.73
CA PRO A 152 1.77 3.60 1.21
C PRO A 152 0.85 4.59 0.49
N GLN A 153 0.64 4.42 -0.83
CA GLN A 153 -0.18 5.30 -1.65
C GLN A 153 -1.69 5.14 -1.38
N TYR A 154 -2.12 4.02 -0.81
CA TYR A 154 -3.49 3.89 -0.31
C TYR A 154 -3.81 4.91 0.79
N TRP A 155 -2.90 5.11 1.72
CA TRP A 155 -3.07 6.13 2.77
C TRP A 155 -3.03 7.55 2.19
N GLY A 156 -2.13 7.78 1.23
CA GLY A 156 -2.11 9.01 0.44
C GLY A 156 -3.45 9.27 -0.27
N TYR A 157 -4.04 8.24 -0.87
CA TYR A 157 -5.38 8.33 -1.48
C TYR A 157 -6.46 8.68 -0.46
N LEU A 158 -6.45 8.07 0.72
CA LEU A 158 -7.43 8.42 1.76
C LEU A 158 -7.27 9.86 2.24
N LEU A 159 -6.05 10.37 2.31
CA LEU A 159 -5.75 11.75 2.70
C LEU A 159 -6.13 12.77 1.63
N THR A 160 -5.77 12.52 0.37
CA THR A 160 -5.84 13.53 -0.71
C THR A 160 -6.98 13.29 -1.72
N GLY A 161 -7.39 12.04 -1.91
CA GLY A 161 -8.27 11.63 -3.01
C GLY A 161 -7.51 11.23 -4.28
N GLU A 162 -6.20 11.49 -4.37
CA GLU A 162 -5.37 11.19 -5.54
C GLU A 162 -4.87 9.74 -5.48
N ARG A 163 -5.05 9.00 -6.57
CA ARG A 163 -4.54 7.63 -6.69
C ARG A 163 -3.19 7.63 -7.38
N ALA A 164 -2.25 6.95 -6.76
CA ALA A 164 -0.91 6.76 -7.31
C ALA A 164 -0.38 5.36 -7.00
N SER A 165 0.63 4.96 -7.74
CA SER A 165 1.56 3.88 -7.40
C SER A 165 2.96 4.47 -7.29
N ASP A 166 3.83 3.80 -6.57
CA ASP A 166 5.20 4.25 -6.36
C ASP A 166 6.18 3.18 -6.84
N PHE A 167 7.16 3.59 -7.63
CA PHE A 167 8.11 2.64 -8.22
C PHE A 167 9.03 1.99 -7.19
N THR A 168 9.26 2.60 -6.01
CA THR A 168 10.06 1.97 -4.95
C THR A 168 9.28 0.84 -4.29
N SER A 169 7.99 1.04 -4.04
CA SER A 169 7.09 0.00 -3.56
C SER A 169 6.88 -1.10 -4.60
N LEU A 170 6.71 -0.73 -5.88
CA LEU A 170 6.59 -1.69 -6.98
C LEU A 170 7.88 -2.50 -7.19
N GLY A 171 9.04 -1.92 -6.96
CA GLY A 171 10.33 -2.58 -7.07
C GLY A 171 10.69 -3.51 -5.89
N CYS A 172 9.92 -3.46 -4.80
CA CYS A 172 10.18 -4.26 -3.60
C CYS A 172 9.41 -5.59 -3.63
N HIS A 173 10.04 -6.65 -4.11
CA HIS A 173 9.50 -8.02 -4.15
C HIS A 173 8.14 -8.17 -4.84
N SER A 174 7.85 -7.35 -5.85
CA SER A 174 6.52 -7.37 -6.44
C SER A 174 6.37 -8.25 -7.67
N ASP A 175 7.45 -8.49 -8.41
CA ASP A 175 7.46 -9.04 -9.78
C ASP A 175 6.76 -8.16 -10.83
N LEU A 176 6.37 -6.93 -10.46
CA LEU A 176 5.52 -6.07 -11.28
C LEU A 176 6.27 -4.90 -11.93
N TRP A 177 7.51 -4.66 -11.51
CA TRP A 177 8.30 -3.50 -11.97
C TRP A 177 9.60 -3.93 -12.64
N ASN A 178 9.89 -3.31 -13.77
CA ASN A 178 11.18 -3.42 -14.45
C ASN A 178 12.01 -2.15 -14.16
N PRO A 179 12.99 -2.20 -13.26
CA PRO A 179 13.78 -1.03 -12.88
C PRO A 179 14.68 -0.51 -14.01
N TYR A 180 15.03 -1.38 -14.96
CA TYR A 180 15.88 -1.01 -16.10
C TYR A 180 15.09 -0.24 -17.16
N ALA A 181 13.89 -0.70 -17.48
CA ALA A 181 12.99 -0.01 -18.39
C ALA A 181 12.24 1.15 -17.73
N ARG A 182 12.22 1.22 -16.40
CA ARG A 182 11.38 2.13 -15.60
C ARG A 182 9.91 2.06 -15.97
N ASP A 183 9.41 0.84 -16.12
CA ASP A 183 8.05 0.53 -16.51
C ASP A 183 7.59 -0.76 -15.82
N PHE A 184 6.32 -1.06 -15.93
CA PHE A 184 5.76 -2.32 -15.44
C PHE A 184 6.41 -3.52 -16.15
N ALA A 185 6.63 -4.57 -15.38
CA ALA A 185 7.12 -5.86 -15.90
C ALA A 185 6.04 -6.60 -16.71
N THR A 186 6.46 -7.52 -17.53
CA THR A 186 5.56 -8.36 -18.36
C THR A 186 4.61 -9.22 -17.55
N THR A 187 4.92 -9.50 -16.29
CA THR A 187 3.97 -10.12 -15.34
C THR A 187 2.63 -9.41 -15.32
N LEU A 188 2.64 -8.07 -15.31
CA LEU A 188 1.41 -7.29 -15.21
C LEU A 188 0.55 -7.41 -16.48
N ASP A 189 1.18 -7.52 -17.63
CA ASP A 189 0.50 -7.77 -18.91
C ASP A 189 -0.09 -9.18 -18.94
N ALA A 190 0.67 -10.18 -18.49
CA ALA A 190 0.22 -11.56 -18.39
C ALA A 190 -0.98 -11.74 -17.44
N LEU A 191 -1.03 -10.93 -16.36
CA LEU A 191 -2.17 -10.86 -15.46
C LEU A 191 -3.35 -10.03 -16.01
N GLY A 192 -3.15 -9.25 -17.08
CA GLY A 192 -4.16 -8.35 -17.65
C GLY A 192 -4.54 -7.20 -16.72
N LEU A 193 -3.59 -6.67 -15.95
CA LEU A 193 -3.85 -5.69 -14.89
C LEU A 193 -3.18 -4.33 -15.12
N ARG A 194 -2.39 -4.16 -16.17
CA ARG A 194 -1.63 -2.91 -16.40
C ARG A 194 -2.52 -1.66 -16.35
N SER A 195 -3.69 -1.71 -16.97
CA SER A 195 -4.64 -0.58 -16.98
C SER A 195 -5.38 -0.34 -15.65
N CYS A 196 -5.29 -1.27 -14.72
CA CYS A 196 -5.91 -1.15 -13.39
C CYS A 196 -5.00 -0.42 -12.39
N PHE A 197 -3.69 -0.38 -12.67
CA PHE A 197 -2.77 0.33 -11.77
C PHE A 197 -2.93 1.83 -11.86
N ALA A 198 -2.90 2.48 -10.71
CA ALA A 198 -2.83 3.93 -10.64
C ALA A 198 -1.50 4.44 -11.24
N PRO A 199 -1.45 5.69 -11.74
CA PRO A 199 -0.25 6.26 -12.33
C PRO A 199 0.96 6.15 -11.40
N VAL A 200 2.10 5.77 -11.97
CA VAL A 200 3.36 5.69 -11.20
C VAL A 200 3.91 7.08 -10.96
N ARG A 201 4.19 7.39 -9.70
CA ARG A 201 4.76 8.64 -9.23
C ARG A 201 6.12 8.39 -8.57
N ARG A 202 6.90 9.44 -8.45
CA ARG A 202 8.14 9.42 -7.66
C ARG A 202 7.80 9.54 -6.17
N PRO A 203 8.54 8.89 -5.26
CA PRO A 203 8.27 8.95 -3.82
C PRO A 203 8.53 10.34 -3.20
N ASP A 204 9.27 11.21 -3.89
CA ASP A 204 9.59 12.58 -3.49
C ASP A 204 8.62 13.64 -4.07
N GLU A 205 7.62 13.23 -4.85
CA GLU A 205 6.59 14.13 -5.35
C GLU A 205 5.51 14.38 -4.29
N ILE A 206 5.04 15.63 -4.24
CA ILE A 206 3.84 15.96 -3.46
C ILE A 206 2.63 15.35 -4.16
N LEU A 207 1.94 14.43 -3.49
CA LEU A 207 0.76 13.76 -4.05
C LEU A 207 -0.43 14.71 -4.17
N GLY A 208 -0.61 15.59 -3.20
CA GLY A 208 -1.70 16.55 -3.13
C GLY A 208 -1.87 17.15 -1.75
N GLU A 209 -2.92 17.94 -1.58
CA GLU A 209 -3.34 18.50 -0.30
C GLU A 209 -4.34 17.57 0.40
N VAL A 210 -4.40 17.65 1.73
CA VAL A 210 -5.41 16.91 2.50
C VAL A 210 -6.81 17.40 2.10
N LYS A 211 -7.71 16.46 1.85
CA LYS A 211 -9.12 16.75 1.46
C LYS A 211 -9.75 17.74 2.43
N PRO A 212 -10.47 18.79 1.96
CA PRO A 212 -11.04 19.81 2.83
C PRO A 212 -11.93 19.25 3.95
N ALA A 213 -12.73 18.23 3.65
CA ALA A 213 -13.60 17.59 4.64
C ALA A 213 -12.81 16.83 5.74
N LEU A 214 -11.59 16.37 5.43
CA LEU A 214 -10.71 15.75 6.41
C LEU A 214 -9.93 16.81 7.17
N ALA A 215 -9.41 17.83 6.50
CA ALA A 215 -8.68 18.93 7.13
C ALA A 215 -9.52 19.66 8.20
N GLN A 216 -10.85 19.74 8.02
CA GLN A 216 -11.76 20.31 9.02
C GLN A 216 -11.91 19.46 10.29
N LYS A 217 -11.54 18.19 10.23
CA LYS A 217 -11.59 17.25 11.36
C LYS A 217 -10.26 17.14 12.09
N LEU A 218 -9.19 17.58 11.44
CA LEU A 218 -7.83 17.59 12.00
C LEU A 218 -7.56 18.90 12.73
#